data_1905f0e0a36a4eed93f849675efd9c3d
#
_entry.id   1905f0e0a36a4eed93f849675efd9c3d
#
_cell.length_a   1.000
_cell.length_b   1.000
_cell.length_c   1.000
_cell.angle_alpha   90.00
_cell.angle_beta   90.00
_cell.angle_gamma   90.00
#
_symmetry.space_group_name_H-M   'P 1'
#
loop_
_entity.id
_entity.type
_entity.pdbx_description
1 polymer ?
#
loop_
_entity_poly.entity_id
_entity_poly.type
_entity_poly.pdbx_seq_one_letter_code
_entity_poly.pdbx_strand_id
1 'polypeptide(L)'
;KNPKSIDVFGRPRLGFLVSGGNMDSMVNHYSVTKHRRKTDAFTPGGVMGKRPDYATIVYCNLIRQTYKDVPILIGGIEASLRRLAHYDYWSESMKRSILLDAQADLLMYGMGERSIVEIAEALNSGMDVKDITYIDGTVFKTAQLDDSLPTLVLPSFEELKQNKRAYAESFKVQYSNCDPFTAKRLAEPYGKEYVVQNPPQKPLSMEEMDAVYDLPYCRTYHPSYEKLGGVPAIEEVKFSLVSNRGCFGACSF
;
A
#
# COMPACT_ATOMS: atom_id res chain seq x y z
N LYS A 1 -1.46 -18.10 -10.05
CA LYS A 1 -2.44 -18.44 -8.98
C LYS A 1 -2.07 -19.74 -8.23
N ASN A 2 -0.79 -20.10 -8.19
CA ASN A 2 -0.31 -21.30 -7.52
C ASN A 2 0.39 -20.88 -6.21
N PRO A 3 -0.06 -21.31 -5.01
CA PRO A 3 0.62 -21.04 -3.74
C PRO A 3 2.10 -21.45 -3.75
N LYS A 4 2.45 -22.51 -4.47
CA LYS A 4 3.85 -22.96 -4.63
C LYS A 4 4.77 -21.90 -5.26
N SER A 5 4.24 -20.92 -5.99
CA SER A 5 5.06 -19.83 -6.54
C SER A 5 5.58 -18.86 -5.47
N ILE A 6 4.97 -18.85 -4.30
CA ILE A 6 5.39 -18.02 -3.15
C ILE A 6 6.58 -18.66 -2.42
N ASP A 7 6.75 -19.97 -2.54
CA ASP A 7 7.75 -20.74 -1.81
C ASP A 7 9.08 -20.94 -2.59
N VAL A 8 9.24 -20.30 -3.74
CA VAL A 8 10.43 -20.48 -4.60
C VAL A 8 11.73 -20.14 -3.89
N PHE A 9 11.71 -19.14 -3.01
CA PHE A 9 12.87 -18.70 -2.23
C PHE A 9 12.85 -19.19 -0.77
N GLY A 10 11.88 -20.04 -0.41
CA GLY A 10 11.69 -20.50 0.95
C GLY A 10 11.14 -19.43 1.89
N ARG A 11 11.17 -19.74 3.20
CA ARG A 11 10.67 -18.84 4.25
C ARG A 11 11.56 -17.61 4.37
N PRO A 12 11.02 -16.38 4.25
CA PRO A 12 11.79 -15.16 4.43
C PRO A 12 12.22 -14.98 5.89
N ARG A 13 13.33 -14.29 6.10
CA ARG A 13 13.88 -14.02 7.44
C ARG A 13 13.06 -13.00 8.22
N LEU A 14 12.64 -11.90 7.59
CA LEU A 14 11.94 -10.80 8.25
C LEU A 14 10.45 -10.77 7.91
N GLY A 15 10.08 -10.99 6.66
CA GLY A 15 8.71 -10.90 6.21
C GLY A 15 8.59 -10.77 4.69
N PHE A 16 7.35 -10.66 4.23
CA PHE A 16 7.04 -10.38 2.83
C PHE A 16 6.69 -8.90 2.67
N LEU A 17 7.29 -8.26 1.67
CA LEU A 17 6.89 -6.94 1.18
C LEU A 17 6.01 -7.12 -0.04
N VAL A 18 4.76 -6.65 0.03
CA VAL A 18 3.75 -6.90 -1.01
C VAL A 18 3.18 -5.59 -1.54
N SER A 19 3.14 -5.46 -2.86
CA SER A 19 2.46 -4.36 -3.54
C SER A 19 1.72 -4.85 -4.77
N GLY A 20 0.75 -4.06 -5.25
CA GLY A 20 0.06 -4.30 -6.52
C GLY A 20 0.89 -3.99 -7.77
N GLY A 21 2.12 -3.45 -7.61
CA GLY A 21 2.97 -2.93 -8.68
C GLY A 21 2.90 -1.41 -8.78
N ASN A 22 3.39 -0.86 -9.89
CA ASN A 22 3.49 0.60 -10.11
C ASN A 22 2.14 1.31 -10.14
N MET A 23 1.07 0.60 -10.48
CA MET A 23 -0.27 1.13 -10.61
C MET A 23 -1.27 0.23 -9.89
N ASP A 24 -2.34 0.81 -9.39
CA ASP A 24 -3.48 0.08 -8.86
C ASP A 24 -4.00 -0.95 -9.89
N SER A 25 -4.17 -2.20 -9.46
CA SER A 25 -4.53 -3.29 -10.37
C SER A 25 -5.88 -3.07 -11.05
N MET A 26 -6.86 -2.52 -10.34
CA MET A 26 -8.18 -2.26 -10.90
C MET A 26 -8.16 -1.12 -11.91
N VAL A 27 -7.45 -0.03 -11.61
CA VAL A 27 -7.25 1.10 -12.54
C VAL A 27 -6.50 0.66 -13.79
N ASN A 28 -5.51 -0.23 -13.64
CA ASN A 28 -4.76 -0.75 -14.77
C ASN A 28 -5.57 -1.73 -15.64
N HIS A 29 -6.45 -2.52 -15.02
CA HIS A 29 -7.20 -3.56 -15.75
C HIS A 29 -8.50 -3.05 -16.40
N TYR A 30 -9.08 -1.99 -15.89
CA TYR A 30 -10.39 -1.51 -16.32
C TYR A 30 -10.37 -0.04 -16.72
N SER A 31 -11.21 0.33 -17.68
CA SER A 31 -11.53 1.72 -17.98
C SER A 31 -12.48 2.30 -16.92
N VAL A 32 -12.67 3.63 -16.97
CA VAL A 32 -13.68 4.31 -16.12
C VAL A 32 -15.11 3.84 -16.36
N THR A 33 -15.38 3.23 -17.52
CA THR A 33 -16.67 2.62 -17.87
C THR A 33 -16.75 1.14 -17.50
N LYS A 34 -15.84 0.65 -16.65
CA LYS A 34 -15.72 -0.72 -16.15
C LYS A 34 -15.46 -1.78 -17.24
N HIS A 35 -15.07 -1.36 -18.44
CA HIS A 35 -14.65 -2.31 -19.49
C HIS A 35 -13.21 -2.77 -19.27
N ARG A 36 -12.98 -4.08 -19.35
CA ARG A 36 -11.63 -4.65 -19.23
C ARG A 36 -10.76 -4.19 -20.40
N ARG A 37 -9.55 -3.73 -20.09
CA ARG A 37 -8.55 -3.34 -21.09
C ARG A 37 -8.02 -4.58 -21.81
N LYS A 38 -7.58 -4.40 -23.06
CA LYS A 38 -7.06 -5.48 -23.91
C LYS A 38 -5.58 -5.76 -23.65
N THR A 39 -4.84 -4.79 -23.13
CA THR A 39 -3.41 -4.86 -22.87
C THR A 39 -3.08 -4.38 -21.46
N ASP A 40 -1.97 -4.89 -20.90
CA ASP A 40 -1.38 -4.45 -19.63
C ASP A 40 0.09 -4.09 -19.88
N ALA A 41 0.37 -2.79 -19.98
CA ALA A 41 1.71 -2.29 -20.26
C ALA A 41 2.76 -2.66 -19.18
N PHE A 42 2.32 -3.04 -17.98
CA PHE A 42 3.18 -3.42 -16.87
C PHE A 42 3.44 -4.93 -16.76
N THR A 43 2.97 -5.71 -17.73
CA THR A 43 3.25 -7.15 -17.79
C THR A 43 4.14 -7.49 -18.98
N PRO A 44 4.91 -8.60 -18.92
CA PRO A 44 5.75 -9.01 -20.03
C PRO A 44 4.95 -9.19 -21.32
N GLY A 45 5.42 -8.59 -22.41
CA GLY A 45 4.77 -8.58 -23.72
C GLY A 45 3.43 -7.82 -23.75
N GLY A 46 3.09 -7.04 -22.74
CA GLY A 46 1.82 -6.32 -22.67
C GLY A 46 0.58 -7.21 -22.48
N VAL A 47 0.78 -8.46 -22.04
CA VAL A 47 -0.29 -9.49 -21.99
C VAL A 47 -1.23 -9.25 -20.81
N MET A 48 -2.50 -8.94 -21.13
CA MET A 48 -3.56 -8.78 -20.12
C MET A 48 -3.86 -10.09 -19.37
N GLY A 49 -4.20 -9.96 -18.08
CA GLY A 49 -4.67 -11.07 -17.23
C GLY A 49 -3.57 -11.87 -16.54
N LYS A 50 -2.31 -11.45 -16.64
CA LYS A 50 -1.20 -12.05 -15.88
C LYS A 50 -1.26 -11.64 -14.40
N ARG A 51 -1.59 -10.39 -14.11
CA ARG A 51 -1.81 -9.87 -12.77
C ARG A 51 -3.28 -10.07 -12.36
N PRO A 52 -3.59 -10.46 -11.11
CA PRO A 52 -4.98 -10.57 -10.63
C PRO A 52 -5.60 -9.20 -10.39
N ASP A 53 -6.92 -9.14 -10.40
CA ASP A 53 -7.68 -8.03 -9.85
C ASP A 53 -7.47 -7.98 -8.32
N TYR A 54 -7.46 -6.79 -7.73
CA TYR A 54 -7.13 -6.58 -6.30
C TYR A 54 -5.83 -7.30 -5.92
N ALA A 55 -4.77 -7.04 -6.69
CA ALA A 55 -3.53 -7.81 -6.68
C ALA A 55 -2.93 -7.97 -5.29
N THR A 56 -2.88 -6.89 -4.50
CA THR A 56 -2.34 -6.90 -3.14
C THR A 56 -3.06 -7.91 -2.24
N ILE A 57 -4.39 -7.92 -2.26
CA ILE A 57 -5.21 -8.87 -1.47
C ILE A 57 -4.93 -10.31 -1.92
N VAL A 58 -4.92 -10.55 -3.22
CA VAL A 58 -4.69 -11.90 -3.76
C VAL A 58 -3.30 -12.41 -3.41
N TYR A 59 -2.27 -11.57 -3.51
CA TYR A 59 -0.89 -11.97 -3.16
C TYR A 59 -0.75 -12.28 -1.67
N CYS A 60 -1.31 -11.44 -0.79
CA CYS A 60 -1.30 -11.69 0.65
C CYS A 60 -2.03 -12.99 1.01
N ASN A 61 -3.17 -13.25 0.41
CA ASN A 61 -3.91 -14.49 0.64
C ASN A 61 -3.12 -15.74 0.19
N LEU A 62 -2.38 -15.66 -0.92
CA LEU A 62 -1.49 -16.75 -1.35
C LEU A 62 -0.34 -16.96 -0.36
N ILE A 63 0.22 -15.86 0.18
CA ILE A 63 1.26 -15.94 1.22
C ILE A 63 0.71 -16.60 2.47
N ARG A 64 -0.46 -16.17 2.97
CA ARG A 64 -1.08 -16.76 4.17
C ARG A 64 -1.45 -18.24 4.02
N GLN A 65 -1.76 -18.69 2.82
CA GLN A 65 -1.98 -20.12 2.54
C GLN A 65 -0.69 -20.94 2.69
N THR A 66 0.47 -20.35 2.39
CA THR A 66 1.76 -21.00 2.47
C THR A 66 2.43 -20.79 3.84
N TYR A 67 2.42 -19.56 4.34
CA TYR A 67 3.05 -19.12 5.58
C TYR A 67 2.05 -18.37 6.47
N LYS A 68 1.60 -19.04 7.54
CA LYS A 68 0.54 -18.49 8.41
C LYS A 68 1.05 -17.41 9.38
N ASP A 69 2.32 -17.50 9.75
CA ASP A 69 2.94 -16.75 10.85
C ASP A 69 4.06 -15.79 10.43
N VAL A 70 4.34 -15.69 9.13
CA VAL A 70 5.35 -14.75 8.61
C VAL A 70 4.73 -13.34 8.48
N PRO A 71 5.43 -12.28 8.92
CA PRO A 71 4.97 -10.91 8.72
C PRO A 71 4.68 -10.57 7.26
N ILE A 72 3.54 -9.96 7.00
CA ILE A 72 3.17 -9.42 5.68
C ILE A 72 3.02 -7.91 5.79
N LEU A 73 3.89 -7.21 5.08
CA LEU A 73 3.95 -5.75 5.00
C LEU A 73 3.43 -5.35 3.62
N ILE A 74 2.37 -4.55 3.57
CA ILE A 74 1.81 -4.09 2.29
C ILE A 74 2.13 -2.62 2.05
N GLY A 75 2.24 -2.24 0.78
CA GLY A 75 2.54 -0.86 0.39
C GLY A 75 2.21 -0.60 -1.08
N GLY A 76 2.70 0.53 -1.57
CA GLY A 76 2.42 1.02 -2.91
C GLY A 76 1.05 1.69 -3.03
N ILE A 77 0.74 2.18 -4.24
CA ILE A 77 -0.46 2.99 -4.48
C ILE A 77 -1.76 2.26 -4.15
N GLU A 78 -1.87 0.98 -4.49
CA GLU A 78 -3.07 0.18 -4.26
C GLU A 78 -3.39 0.04 -2.76
N ALA A 79 -2.37 -0.20 -1.94
CA ALA A 79 -2.53 -0.27 -0.49
C ALA A 79 -2.77 1.12 0.12
N SER A 80 -2.03 2.14 -0.31
CA SER A 80 -2.15 3.51 0.20
C SER A 80 -3.54 4.08 0.02
N LEU A 81 -4.15 3.90 -1.16
CA LEU A 81 -5.51 4.38 -1.45
C LEU A 81 -6.60 3.65 -0.65
N ARG A 82 -6.32 2.42 -0.19
CA ARG A 82 -7.29 1.56 0.51
C ARG A 82 -6.94 1.33 1.99
N ARG A 83 -6.09 2.19 2.57
CA ARG A 83 -5.58 2.03 3.94
C ARG A 83 -6.64 2.17 5.03
N LEU A 84 -7.70 2.92 4.77
CA LEU A 84 -8.88 3.06 5.60
C LEU A 84 -10.13 2.61 4.83
N ALA A 85 -11.31 2.70 5.44
CA ALA A 85 -12.57 2.40 4.74
C ALA A 85 -12.72 3.29 3.50
N HIS A 86 -13.11 2.68 2.40
CA HIS A 86 -13.17 3.37 1.12
C HIS A 86 -14.35 2.87 0.28
N TYR A 87 -14.84 3.74 -0.60
CA TYR A 87 -15.81 3.34 -1.62
C TYR A 87 -15.08 2.68 -2.79
N ASP A 88 -15.39 1.42 -3.04
CA ASP A 88 -14.88 0.69 -4.20
C ASP A 88 -15.79 0.91 -5.40
N TYR A 89 -15.32 1.70 -6.34
CA TYR A 89 -16.03 2.04 -7.58
C TYR A 89 -16.43 0.81 -8.40
N TRP A 90 -15.60 -0.23 -8.39
CA TRP A 90 -15.80 -1.41 -9.22
C TRP A 90 -16.95 -2.28 -8.73
N SER A 91 -17.05 -2.49 -7.43
CA SER A 91 -18.12 -3.25 -6.77
C SER A 91 -19.28 -2.39 -6.27
N GLU A 92 -19.19 -1.04 -6.42
CA GLU A 92 -20.20 -0.08 -5.94
C GLU A 92 -20.54 -0.25 -4.47
N SER A 93 -19.55 -0.50 -3.64
CA SER A 93 -19.75 -0.78 -2.22
C SER A 93 -18.63 -0.22 -1.35
N MET A 94 -18.96 0.04 -0.09
CA MET A 94 -17.97 0.36 0.94
C MET A 94 -17.17 -0.89 1.28
N LYS A 95 -15.84 -0.74 1.27
CA LYS A 95 -14.87 -1.77 1.67
C LYS A 95 -14.16 -1.36 2.93
N ARG A 96 -13.75 -2.35 3.69
CA ARG A 96 -12.89 -2.16 4.87
C ARG A 96 -11.49 -1.73 4.45
N SER A 97 -10.68 -1.34 5.42
CA SER A 97 -9.25 -1.20 5.21
C SER A 97 -8.66 -2.44 4.53
N ILE A 98 -7.83 -2.23 3.52
CA ILE A 98 -7.11 -3.31 2.84
C ILE A 98 -6.20 -4.10 3.81
N LEU A 99 -5.75 -3.49 4.90
CA LEU A 99 -4.98 -4.16 5.93
C LEU A 99 -5.74 -5.36 6.54
N LEU A 100 -7.06 -5.22 6.70
CA LEU A 100 -7.94 -6.28 7.19
C LEU A 100 -8.26 -7.30 6.08
N ASP A 101 -8.64 -6.81 4.89
CA ASP A 101 -9.08 -7.67 3.79
C ASP A 101 -7.92 -8.50 3.19
N ALA A 102 -6.70 -7.98 3.22
CA ALA A 102 -5.48 -8.68 2.82
C ALA A 102 -4.91 -9.59 3.93
N GLN A 103 -5.43 -9.53 5.16
CA GLN A 103 -4.85 -10.21 6.33
C GLN A 103 -3.37 -9.87 6.52
N ALA A 104 -2.99 -8.63 6.20
CA ALA A 104 -1.63 -8.13 6.39
C ALA A 104 -1.41 -7.67 7.83
N ASP A 105 -0.16 -7.52 8.23
CA ASP A 105 0.20 -7.14 9.60
C ASP A 105 0.44 -5.63 9.71
N LEU A 106 1.09 -5.03 8.70
CA LEU A 106 1.42 -3.62 8.66
C LEU A 106 1.27 -3.08 7.24
N LEU A 107 0.86 -1.82 7.10
CA LEU A 107 0.78 -1.14 5.82
C LEU A 107 1.65 0.11 5.85
N MET A 108 2.45 0.31 4.80
CA MET A 108 3.17 1.55 4.55
C MET A 108 2.42 2.35 3.48
N TYR A 109 2.22 3.65 3.72
CA TYR A 109 1.56 4.54 2.77
C TYR A 109 2.41 5.76 2.45
N GLY A 110 2.14 6.37 1.30
CA GLY A 110 2.91 7.51 0.82
C GLY A 110 4.35 7.13 0.45
N MET A 111 5.31 7.96 0.86
CA MET A 111 6.74 7.77 0.63
C MET A 111 7.32 6.82 1.68
N GLY A 112 7.60 5.60 1.29
CA GLY A 112 7.94 4.51 2.20
C GLY A 112 9.44 4.29 2.45
N GLU A 113 10.33 5.08 1.87
CA GLU A 113 11.77 4.80 1.89
C GLU A 113 12.35 4.75 3.32
N ARG A 114 11.98 5.71 4.16
CA ARG A 114 12.43 5.72 5.56
C ARG A 114 11.69 4.68 6.39
N SER A 115 10.36 4.60 6.23
CA SER A 115 9.54 3.65 7.00
C SER A 115 9.93 2.20 6.76
N ILE A 116 10.31 1.82 5.53
CA ILE A 116 10.72 0.43 5.24
C ILE A 116 12.04 0.07 5.95
N VAL A 117 12.97 1.01 6.06
CA VAL A 117 14.24 0.80 6.78
C VAL A 117 13.98 0.64 8.28
N GLU A 118 13.22 1.57 8.88
CA GLU A 118 12.86 1.53 10.30
C GLU A 118 12.12 0.22 10.67
N ILE A 119 11.18 -0.23 9.83
CA ILE A 119 10.47 -1.50 10.03
C ILE A 119 11.45 -2.69 9.92
N ALA A 120 12.34 -2.68 8.92
CA ALA A 120 13.29 -3.78 8.74
C ALA A 120 14.27 -3.87 9.92
N GLU A 121 14.71 -2.75 10.47
CA GLU A 121 15.56 -2.68 11.67
C GLU A 121 14.81 -3.19 12.91
N ALA A 122 13.55 -2.77 13.11
CA ALA A 122 12.72 -3.25 14.21
C ALA A 122 12.54 -4.78 14.16
N LEU A 123 12.16 -5.32 13.00
CA LEU A 123 12.03 -6.78 12.81
C LEU A 123 13.36 -7.52 12.97
N ASN A 124 14.46 -6.93 12.50
CA ASN A 124 15.78 -7.53 12.61
C ASN A 124 16.31 -7.54 14.06
N SER A 125 15.86 -6.61 14.90
CA SER A 125 16.15 -6.60 16.34
C SER A 125 15.35 -7.64 17.14
N GLY A 126 14.40 -8.33 16.47
CA GLY A 126 13.54 -9.34 17.09
C GLY A 126 12.20 -8.80 17.60
N MET A 127 11.84 -7.56 17.28
CA MET A 127 10.53 -7.00 17.62
C MET A 127 9.42 -7.73 16.86
N ASP A 128 8.32 -8.05 17.53
CA ASP A 128 7.14 -8.59 16.86
C ASP A 128 6.48 -7.50 15.99
N VAL A 129 6.04 -7.87 14.79
CA VAL A 129 5.42 -6.93 13.85
C VAL A 129 4.21 -6.19 14.43
N LYS A 130 3.46 -6.82 15.33
CA LYS A 130 2.30 -6.21 16.02
C LYS A 130 2.68 -5.08 16.97
N ASP A 131 3.94 -5.06 17.45
CA ASP A 131 4.46 -4.05 18.38
C ASP A 131 5.05 -2.84 17.62
N ILE A 132 5.17 -2.92 16.29
CA ILE A 132 5.61 -1.81 15.43
C ILE A 132 4.44 -0.86 15.18
N THR A 133 4.13 -0.03 16.18
CA THR A 133 2.97 0.88 16.18
C THR A 133 3.34 2.36 16.11
N TYR A 134 4.64 2.67 16.09
CA TYR A 134 5.18 4.03 16.31
C TYR A 134 5.82 4.66 15.07
N ILE A 135 5.96 3.91 13.97
CA ILE A 135 6.64 4.41 12.76
C ILE A 135 5.68 5.28 11.94
N ASP A 136 6.10 6.49 11.61
CA ASP A 136 5.37 7.38 10.72
C ASP A 136 5.20 6.78 9.31
N GLY A 137 4.12 7.15 8.62
CA GLY A 137 3.81 6.59 7.30
C GLY A 137 3.29 5.15 7.33
N THR A 138 2.86 4.65 8.50
CA THR A 138 2.33 3.28 8.65
C THR A 138 0.88 3.25 9.11
N VAL A 139 0.25 2.09 8.86
CA VAL A 139 -1.08 1.75 9.36
C VAL A 139 -1.03 0.35 9.97
N PHE A 140 -1.54 0.21 11.17
CA PHE A 140 -1.54 -1.03 11.95
C PHE A 140 -2.90 -1.33 12.58
N LYS A 141 -3.05 -2.53 13.16
CA LYS A 141 -4.26 -2.97 13.89
C LYS A 141 -3.99 -3.01 15.38
N THR A 142 -4.96 -2.61 16.18
CA THR A 142 -4.90 -2.74 17.64
C THR A 142 -6.29 -2.97 18.23
N ALA A 143 -6.36 -3.71 19.32
CA ALA A 143 -7.61 -3.84 20.09
C ALA A 143 -7.85 -2.65 21.03
N GLN A 144 -6.80 -1.89 21.37
CA GLN A 144 -6.88 -0.76 22.30
C GLN A 144 -6.02 0.40 21.78
N LEU A 145 -6.56 1.61 21.86
CA LEU A 145 -5.83 2.82 21.54
C LEU A 145 -4.89 3.19 22.69
N ASP A 146 -3.77 3.80 22.35
CA ASP A 146 -2.86 4.41 23.32
C ASP A 146 -3.34 5.82 23.63
N ASP A 147 -3.92 6.00 24.80
CA ASP A 147 -4.50 7.28 25.26
C ASP A 147 -3.43 8.37 25.49
N SER A 148 -2.14 8.01 25.57
CA SER A 148 -1.04 8.95 25.70
C SER A 148 -0.75 9.73 24.41
N LEU A 149 -1.24 9.24 23.26
CA LEU A 149 -0.97 9.82 21.95
C LEU A 149 -2.21 10.51 21.37
N PRO A 150 -2.07 11.77 20.89
CA PRO A 150 -3.19 12.49 20.26
C PRO A 150 -3.73 11.74 19.06
N THR A 151 -4.92 11.19 19.19
CA THR A 151 -5.57 10.37 18.15
C THR A 151 -6.96 10.93 17.85
N LEU A 152 -7.26 11.11 16.57
CA LEU A 152 -8.61 11.43 16.08
C LEU A 152 -9.34 10.14 15.74
N VAL A 153 -10.44 9.90 16.41
CA VAL A 153 -11.29 8.74 16.12
C VAL A 153 -12.27 9.09 15.00
N LEU A 154 -12.21 8.33 13.92
CA LEU A 154 -13.10 8.44 12.77
C LEU A 154 -14.44 7.73 13.03
N PRO A 155 -15.49 8.00 12.24
CA PRO A 155 -16.69 7.19 12.25
C PRO A 155 -16.36 5.70 12.01
N SER A 156 -17.12 4.80 12.62
CA SER A 156 -16.92 3.37 12.45
C SER A 156 -17.25 2.91 11.02
N PHE A 157 -16.64 1.80 10.59
CA PHE A 157 -16.94 1.21 9.27
C PHE A 157 -18.45 0.94 9.08
N GLU A 158 -19.16 0.48 10.12
CA GLU A 158 -20.58 0.23 10.04
C GLU A 158 -21.40 1.51 9.84
N GLU A 159 -21.00 2.61 10.45
CA GLU A 159 -21.60 3.91 10.23
C GLU A 159 -21.34 4.43 8.81
N LEU A 160 -20.09 4.31 8.33
CA LEU A 160 -19.70 4.72 6.97
C LEU A 160 -20.48 3.99 5.88
N LYS A 161 -20.83 2.72 6.08
CA LYS A 161 -21.67 1.94 5.16
C LYS A 161 -23.08 2.49 4.99
N GLN A 162 -23.63 3.07 6.05
CA GLN A 162 -25.03 3.49 6.11
C GLN A 162 -25.20 4.99 5.89
N ASN A 163 -24.15 5.79 6.11
CA ASN A 163 -24.23 7.23 6.15
C ASN A 163 -23.18 7.88 5.23
N LYS A 164 -23.61 8.29 4.03
CA LYS A 164 -22.75 8.97 3.05
C LYS A 164 -22.16 10.29 3.59
N ARG A 165 -22.88 10.99 4.48
CA ARG A 165 -22.37 12.22 5.09
C ARG A 165 -21.23 11.92 6.07
N ALA A 166 -21.36 10.89 6.89
CA ALA A 166 -20.29 10.43 7.78
C ALA A 166 -19.05 10.04 6.96
N TYR A 167 -19.22 9.39 5.80
CA TYR A 167 -18.11 9.10 4.90
C TYR A 167 -17.41 10.37 4.36
N ALA A 168 -18.18 11.38 3.95
CA ALA A 168 -17.62 12.64 3.50
C ALA A 168 -16.88 13.40 4.63
N GLU A 169 -17.43 13.37 5.84
CA GLU A 169 -16.81 13.97 7.03
C GLU A 169 -15.52 13.23 7.41
N SER A 170 -15.53 11.89 7.39
CA SER A 170 -14.32 11.06 7.58
C SER A 170 -13.24 11.42 6.55
N PHE A 171 -13.60 11.52 5.28
CA PHE A 171 -12.67 11.93 4.22
C PHE A 171 -12.08 13.32 4.47
N LYS A 172 -12.90 14.29 4.90
CA LYS A 172 -12.42 15.63 5.25
C LYS A 172 -11.38 15.59 6.36
N VAL A 173 -11.60 14.78 7.40
CA VAL A 173 -10.61 14.61 8.48
C VAL A 173 -9.32 13.99 7.94
N GLN A 174 -9.40 12.94 7.13
CA GLN A 174 -8.24 12.31 6.49
C GLN A 174 -7.46 13.30 5.64
N TYR A 175 -8.14 14.06 4.78
CA TYR A 175 -7.53 15.06 3.92
C TYR A 175 -6.83 16.18 4.71
N SER A 176 -7.43 16.63 5.82
CA SER A 176 -6.85 17.65 6.70
C SER A 176 -5.65 17.14 7.52
N ASN A 177 -5.36 15.85 7.49
CA ASN A 177 -4.24 15.22 8.20
C ASN A 177 -3.23 14.56 7.24
N CYS A 178 -2.96 15.23 6.11
CA CYS A 178 -1.96 14.80 5.11
C CYS A 178 -0.60 15.50 5.26
N ASP A 179 -0.51 16.57 6.06
CA ASP A 179 0.74 17.29 6.29
C ASP A 179 1.59 16.57 7.35
N PRO A 180 2.81 16.10 7.04
CA PRO A 180 3.65 15.34 7.96
C PRO A 180 4.12 16.11 9.20
N PHE A 181 3.96 17.44 9.22
CA PHE A 181 4.37 18.28 10.35
C PHE A 181 3.23 18.58 11.32
N THR A 182 1.98 18.46 10.88
CA THR A 182 0.81 18.83 11.68
C THR A 182 -0.23 17.72 11.83
N ALA A 183 -0.12 16.66 11.01
CA ALA A 183 -1.05 15.54 11.05
C ALA A 183 -1.07 14.84 12.41
N LYS A 184 -2.27 14.42 12.81
CA LYS A 184 -2.49 13.58 13.97
C LYS A 184 -2.68 12.12 13.53
N ARG A 185 -2.53 11.22 14.48
CA ARG A 185 -2.92 9.82 14.33
C ARG A 185 -4.42 9.74 14.09
N LEU A 186 -4.84 8.85 13.18
CA LEU A 186 -6.25 8.58 12.90
C LEU A 186 -6.58 7.14 13.30
N ALA A 187 -7.71 6.92 13.95
CA ALA A 187 -8.17 5.59 14.32
C ALA A 187 -9.58 5.35 13.78
N GLU A 188 -9.75 4.30 13.01
CA GLU A 188 -11.04 3.89 12.43
C GLU A 188 -11.53 2.60 13.12
N PRO A 189 -12.71 2.61 13.79
CA PRO A 189 -13.22 1.45 14.49
C PRO A 189 -13.79 0.37 13.55
N TYR A 190 -13.48 -0.90 13.85
CA TYR A 190 -13.97 -2.11 13.18
C TYR A 190 -14.47 -3.12 14.22
N GLY A 191 -15.60 -2.85 14.86
CA GLY A 191 -16.14 -3.67 15.94
C GLY A 191 -15.27 -3.61 17.20
N LYS A 192 -14.48 -4.66 17.45
CA LYS A 192 -13.63 -4.77 18.66
C LYS A 192 -12.18 -4.33 18.45
N GLU A 193 -11.82 -3.92 17.24
CA GLU A 193 -10.47 -3.50 16.89
C GLU A 193 -10.49 -2.16 16.16
N TYR A 194 -9.33 -1.53 16.11
CA TYR A 194 -9.08 -0.30 15.37
C TYR A 194 -8.05 -0.55 14.28
N VAL A 195 -8.24 0.10 13.14
CA VAL A 195 -7.17 0.37 12.18
C VAL A 195 -6.65 1.77 12.46
N VAL A 196 -5.38 1.86 12.81
CA VAL A 196 -4.75 3.11 13.23
C VAL A 196 -3.74 3.54 12.18
N GLN A 197 -3.92 4.75 11.65
CA GLN A 197 -2.99 5.40 10.75
C GLN A 197 -2.10 6.36 11.54
N ASN A 198 -0.79 6.13 11.54
CA ASN A 198 0.19 7.09 12.03
C ASN A 198 0.26 8.33 11.11
N PRO A 199 0.81 9.47 11.55
CA PRO A 199 1.07 10.59 10.67
C PRO A 199 1.88 10.20 9.43
N PRO A 200 1.79 10.95 8.32
CA PRO A 200 2.63 10.70 7.15
C PRO A 200 4.11 10.80 7.52
N GLN A 201 4.96 10.00 6.84
CA GLN A 201 6.42 10.12 7.00
C GLN A 201 6.89 11.49 6.50
N LYS A 202 7.85 12.07 7.21
CA LYS A 202 8.45 13.35 6.83
C LYS A 202 9.18 13.24 5.49
N PRO A 203 9.24 14.32 4.71
CA PRO A 203 10.04 14.35 3.49
C PRO A 203 11.49 13.94 3.75
N LEU A 204 12.10 13.26 2.81
CA LEU A 204 13.53 12.94 2.85
C LEU A 204 14.37 14.23 2.78
N SER A 205 15.51 14.24 3.44
CA SER A 205 16.54 15.25 3.19
C SER A 205 17.14 15.08 1.79
N MET A 206 17.94 16.04 1.35
CA MET A 206 18.61 15.93 0.04
C MET A 206 19.56 14.74 0.03
N GLU A 207 20.33 14.54 1.08
CA GLU A 207 21.27 13.44 1.24
C GLU A 207 20.58 12.07 1.22
N GLU A 208 19.45 11.95 1.92
CA GLU A 208 18.64 10.73 1.90
C GLU A 208 18.06 10.47 0.49
N MET A 209 17.60 11.52 -0.18
CA MET A 209 17.06 11.43 -1.53
C MET A 209 18.15 10.99 -2.53
N ASP A 210 19.33 11.59 -2.46
CA ASP A 210 20.47 11.24 -3.29
C ASP A 210 20.88 9.79 -3.06
N ALA A 211 20.96 9.35 -1.80
CA ALA A 211 21.25 7.96 -1.46
C ALA A 211 20.25 6.96 -2.06
N VAL A 212 18.95 7.32 -2.11
CA VAL A 212 17.93 6.49 -2.75
C VAL A 212 18.13 6.42 -4.27
N TYR A 213 18.45 7.54 -4.92
CA TYR A 213 18.68 7.57 -6.37
C TYR A 213 20.02 6.97 -6.80
N ASP A 214 21.00 6.90 -5.91
CA ASP A 214 22.30 6.28 -6.12
C ASP A 214 22.29 4.75 -5.95
N LEU A 215 21.18 4.16 -5.51
CA LEU A 215 21.05 2.70 -5.47
C LEU A 215 21.30 2.09 -6.86
N PRO A 216 21.88 0.88 -6.93
CA PRO A 216 22.30 0.25 -8.18
C PRO A 216 21.11 -0.29 -8.99
N TYR A 217 20.19 0.60 -9.39
CA TYR A 217 19.06 0.24 -10.23
C TYR A 217 19.50 -0.18 -11.63
N CYS A 218 18.92 -1.26 -12.15
CA CYS A 218 19.13 -1.69 -13.53
C CYS A 218 18.53 -0.71 -14.57
N ARG A 219 17.66 0.20 -14.16
CA ARG A 219 16.98 1.20 -15.00
C ARG A 219 16.21 0.61 -16.18
N THR A 220 15.85 -0.65 -16.07
CA THR A 220 15.07 -1.42 -17.04
C THR A 220 14.35 -2.57 -16.33
N TYR A 221 13.53 -3.33 -17.05
CA TYR A 221 12.88 -4.52 -16.54
C TYR A 221 13.88 -5.68 -16.34
N HIS A 222 13.47 -6.67 -15.55
CA HIS A 222 14.32 -7.84 -15.28
C HIS A 222 14.63 -8.62 -16.58
N PRO A 223 15.88 -9.07 -16.82
CA PRO A 223 16.29 -9.73 -18.06
C PRO A 223 15.48 -10.97 -18.46
N SER A 224 14.87 -11.66 -17.47
CA SER A 224 13.99 -12.81 -17.76
C SER A 224 12.77 -12.46 -18.61
N TYR A 225 12.37 -11.18 -18.68
CA TYR A 225 11.23 -10.72 -19.46
C TYR A 225 11.58 -10.43 -20.93
N GLU A 226 12.87 -10.34 -21.29
CA GLU A 226 13.31 -10.08 -22.65
C GLU A 226 12.70 -11.07 -23.65
N LYS A 227 12.81 -12.38 -23.35
CA LYS A 227 12.25 -13.45 -24.18
C LYS A 227 10.72 -13.45 -24.28
N LEU A 228 10.04 -12.70 -23.40
CA LEU A 228 8.59 -12.55 -23.35
C LEU A 228 8.11 -11.26 -24.03
N GLY A 229 9.02 -10.50 -24.69
CA GLY A 229 8.71 -9.24 -25.34
C GLY A 229 8.92 -8.00 -24.46
N GLY A 230 9.70 -8.13 -23.39
CA GLY A 230 9.97 -7.03 -22.46
C GLY A 230 8.76 -6.55 -21.69
N VAL A 231 8.85 -5.37 -21.06
CA VAL A 231 7.72 -4.70 -20.35
C VAL A 231 7.46 -3.36 -21.04
N PRO A 232 6.34 -3.22 -21.79
CA PRO A 232 6.10 -2.03 -22.64
C PRO A 232 6.15 -0.69 -21.90
N ALA A 233 5.74 -0.64 -20.63
CA ALA A 233 5.74 0.59 -19.83
C ALA A 233 7.11 1.26 -19.71
N ILE A 234 8.24 0.54 -19.94
CA ILE A 234 9.58 1.13 -19.89
C ILE A 234 9.76 2.21 -20.97
N GLU A 235 9.09 2.08 -22.10
CA GLU A 235 9.22 3.01 -23.22
C GLU A 235 8.78 4.43 -22.86
N GLU A 236 7.83 4.56 -21.91
CA GLU A 236 7.33 5.85 -21.44
C GLU A 236 8.32 6.56 -20.51
N VAL A 237 9.19 5.82 -19.82
CA VAL A 237 9.99 6.37 -18.71
C VAL A 237 11.49 6.24 -18.90
N LYS A 238 12.00 5.45 -19.86
CA LYS A 238 13.43 5.16 -20.00
C LYS A 238 14.35 6.38 -20.22
N PHE A 239 13.79 7.47 -20.72
CA PHE A 239 14.49 8.75 -20.91
C PHE A 239 13.94 9.88 -20.03
N SER A 240 13.15 9.55 -19.03
CA SER A 240 12.56 10.54 -18.11
C SER A 240 13.56 10.94 -17.03
N LEU A 241 13.54 12.24 -16.69
CA LEU A 241 14.24 12.79 -15.54
C LEU A 241 13.23 13.12 -14.46
N VAL A 242 13.45 12.64 -13.24
CA VAL A 242 12.63 12.98 -12.08
C VAL A 242 13.14 14.29 -11.52
N SER A 243 12.37 15.36 -11.69
CA SER A 243 12.73 16.70 -11.21
C SER A 243 12.12 17.05 -9.85
N ASN A 244 11.06 16.37 -9.46
CA ASN A 244 10.37 16.59 -8.19
C ASN A 244 9.51 15.38 -7.82
N ARG A 245 9.10 15.31 -6.55
CA ARG A 245 8.09 14.35 -6.06
C ARG A 245 6.82 15.10 -5.70
N GLY A 246 5.66 14.52 -6.08
CA GLY A 246 4.36 15.17 -5.95
C GLY A 246 4.08 16.17 -7.06
N CYS A 247 2.91 16.77 -7.00
CA CYS A 247 2.49 17.84 -7.91
C CYS A 247 1.52 18.80 -7.19
N PHE A 248 1.29 19.97 -7.78
CA PHE A 248 0.35 20.96 -7.27
C PHE A 248 -1.09 20.76 -7.78
N GLY A 249 -1.43 19.59 -8.29
CA GLY A 249 -2.75 19.27 -8.84
C GLY A 249 -3.89 19.26 -7.83
N ALA A 250 -3.56 19.21 -6.52
CA ALA A 250 -4.52 19.23 -5.42
C ALA A 250 -5.65 18.18 -5.58
N CYS A 251 -5.32 16.99 -6.12
CA CYS A 251 -6.27 15.91 -6.22
C CYS A 251 -6.74 15.44 -4.84
N SER A 252 -7.99 14.99 -4.75
CA SER A 252 -8.61 14.58 -3.49
C SER A 252 -8.26 13.13 -3.05
N PHE A 253 -7.26 12.53 -3.63
CA PHE A 253 -6.80 11.18 -3.26
C PHE A 253 -5.32 11.15 -2.88
#